data_7208ba4a465714e819ea801faff6fe8c
#
_entry.id   7208ba4a465714e819ea801faff6fe8c
#
_cell.length_a   1.000
_cell.length_b   1.000
_cell.length_c   1.000
_cell.angle_alpha   90.00
_cell.angle_beta   90.00
_cell.angle_gamma   90.00
#
_symmetry.space_group_name_H-M   'P 1'
#
loop_
_entity.id
_entity.type
_entity.pdbx_description
1 polymer ?
#
loop_
_entity_poly.entity_id
_entity_poly.type
_entity_poly.pdbx_seq_one_letter_code
_entity_poly.pdbx_strand_id
1 'polypeptide(L)'
;MRLGNHGDPAQVLRDWKMTAYMTFPHSLVIISTLLMLWGGYAYFRDTLAGRTKPNRVSWFLWALAPLVSLGAAFSVDADIWASVRVLVGGVVPGVIFLGSFFNRKSYWKLTRFDWFCGGLSLTALLFWQLASSPLIAVLLAAAANTFALIPTFIKAWNFPETETRLIYINSFLSAVLIIPAIPVWNIANSAFQISLMLGTGVMLVAVYRKSLGIKKTI
;
A
#
# COMPACT_ATOMS: atom_id res chain seq x y z
N MET A 1 7.42 -58.55 5.20
CA MET A 1 8.22 -57.39 4.84
C MET A 1 7.52 -56.69 3.70
N ARG A 2 6.70 -55.65 3.97
CA ARG A 2 5.98 -54.91 2.92
C ARG A 2 6.92 -53.81 2.44
N LEU A 3 7.36 -53.94 1.16
CA LEU A 3 8.10 -52.89 0.47
C LEU A 3 7.19 -51.67 0.34
N GLY A 4 7.67 -50.53 0.85
CA GLY A 4 6.94 -49.28 0.78
C GLY A 4 6.66 -48.89 -0.67
N ASN A 5 5.43 -48.53 -0.91
CA ASN A 5 4.95 -47.97 -2.16
C ASN A 5 5.65 -46.61 -2.38
N HIS A 6 6.72 -46.60 -3.14
CA HIS A 6 7.30 -45.35 -3.64
C HIS A 6 6.28 -44.77 -4.61
N GLY A 7 5.59 -43.72 -4.20
CA GLY A 7 4.59 -43.03 -5.00
C GLY A 7 5.15 -42.72 -6.40
N ASP A 8 4.27 -42.82 -7.39
CA ASP A 8 4.57 -42.53 -8.81
C ASP A 8 5.40 -41.23 -8.90
N PRO A 9 6.62 -41.29 -9.49
CA PRO A 9 7.50 -40.09 -9.61
C PRO A 9 6.79 -38.92 -10.29
N ALA A 10 5.85 -39.19 -11.18
CA ALA A 10 5.03 -38.14 -11.81
C ALA A 10 4.02 -37.51 -10.84
N GLN A 11 3.54 -38.26 -9.84
CA GLN A 11 2.66 -37.73 -8.80
C GLN A 11 3.44 -36.88 -7.77
N VAL A 12 4.61 -37.34 -7.38
CA VAL A 12 5.53 -36.59 -6.52
C VAL A 12 5.94 -35.25 -7.17
N LEU A 13 6.24 -35.26 -8.46
CA LEU A 13 6.54 -34.04 -9.22
C LEU A 13 5.34 -33.10 -9.36
N ARG A 14 4.12 -33.66 -9.55
CA ARG A 14 2.89 -32.83 -9.55
C ARG A 14 2.63 -32.20 -8.19
N ASP A 15 2.77 -32.96 -7.13
CA ASP A 15 2.55 -32.50 -5.76
C ASP A 15 3.60 -31.46 -5.35
N TRP A 16 4.87 -31.66 -5.75
CA TRP A 16 5.93 -30.68 -5.52
C TRP A 16 5.69 -29.37 -6.30
N LYS A 17 5.28 -29.47 -7.58
CA LYS A 17 4.91 -28.29 -8.37
C LYS A 17 3.72 -27.55 -7.75
N MET A 18 2.66 -28.27 -7.37
CA MET A 18 1.50 -27.64 -6.70
C MET A 18 1.90 -26.98 -5.39
N THR A 19 2.70 -27.64 -4.55
CA THR A 19 3.21 -27.05 -3.29
C THR A 19 4.06 -25.80 -3.56
N ALA A 20 4.94 -25.84 -4.56
CA ALA A 20 5.75 -24.68 -4.94
C ALA A 20 4.88 -23.53 -5.47
N TYR A 21 3.85 -23.81 -6.26
CA TYR A 21 2.91 -22.80 -6.74
C TYR A 21 2.07 -22.17 -5.62
N MET A 22 1.80 -22.88 -4.54
CA MET A 22 1.06 -22.36 -3.39
C MET A 22 1.97 -21.60 -2.39
N THR A 23 3.24 -21.99 -2.24
CA THR A 23 4.16 -21.36 -1.26
C THR A 23 4.83 -20.10 -1.79
N PHE A 24 5.11 -20.02 -3.10
CA PHE A 24 5.77 -18.85 -3.68
C PHE A 24 4.98 -17.53 -3.51
N PRO A 25 3.66 -17.46 -3.80
CA PRO A 25 2.88 -16.26 -3.54
C PRO A 25 2.86 -15.85 -2.05
N HIS A 26 2.79 -16.81 -1.13
CA HIS A 26 2.80 -16.53 0.32
C HIS A 26 4.12 -15.92 0.78
N SER A 27 5.25 -16.41 0.28
CA SER A 27 6.56 -15.81 0.61
C SER A 27 6.67 -14.37 0.14
N LEU A 28 6.16 -14.03 -1.05
CA LEU A 28 6.10 -12.67 -1.55
C LEU A 28 5.21 -11.77 -0.68
N VAL A 29 4.06 -12.28 -0.24
CA VAL A 29 3.18 -11.56 0.69
C VAL A 29 3.89 -11.28 2.02
N ILE A 30 4.58 -12.26 2.60
CA ILE A 30 5.34 -12.10 3.84
C ILE A 30 6.43 -11.04 3.68
N ILE A 31 7.28 -11.16 2.66
CA ILE A 31 8.38 -10.22 2.42
C ILE A 31 7.83 -8.80 2.19
N SER A 32 6.79 -8.65 1.36
CA SER A 32 6.17 -7.36 1.09
C SER A 32 5.57 -6.73 2.35
N THR A 33 4.97 -7.54 3.22
CA THR A 33 4.40 -7.08 4.50
C THR A 33 5.49 -6.63 5.46
N LEU A 34 6.60 -7.37 5.57
CA LEU A 34 7.75 -6.99 6.39
C LEU A 34 8.40 -5.68 5.92
N LEU A 35 8.52 -5.48 4.60
CA LEU A 35 8.98 -4.21 4.03
C LEU A 35 8.07 -3.04 4.42
N MET A 36 6.74 -3.23 4.33
CA MET A 36 5.77 -2.21 4.75
C MET A 36 5.88 -1.88 6.25
N LEU A 37 6.00 -2.89 7.10
CA LEU A 37 6.17 -2.71 8.55
C LEU A 37 7.47 -1.96 8.86
N TRP A 38 8.58 -2.31 8.23
CA TRP A 38 9.86 -1.65 8.44
C TRP A 38 9.83 -0.19 8.00
N GLY A 39 9.33 0.09 6.79
CA GLY A 39 9.16 1.45 6.31
C GLY A 39 8.22 2.26 7.19
N GLY A 40 7.11 1.66 7.61
CA GLY A 40 6.14 2.24 8.52
C GLY A 40 6.72 2.58 9.89
N TYR A 41 7.47 1.67 10.48
CA TYR A 41 8.17 1.89 11.74
C TYR A 41 9.16 3.05 11.65
N ALA A 42 9.96 3.11 10.59
CA ALA A 42 10.91 4.21 10.39
C ALA A 42 10.19 5.56 10.28
N TYR A 43 9.12 5.62 9.50
CA TYR A 43 8.34 6.85 9.34
C TYR A 43 7.66 7.25 10.66
N PHE A 44 7.04 6.30 11.36
CA PHE A 44 6.40 6.55 12.66
C PHE A 44 7.41 7.08 13.69
N ARG A 45 8.56 6.44 13.83
CA ARG A 45 9.65 6.91 14.71
C ARG A 45 10.09 8.33 14.37
N ASP A 46 10.25 8.64 13.08
CA ASP A 46 10.64 9.97 12.61
C ASP A 46 9.53 11.01 12.85
N THR A 47 8.27 10.58 12.78
CA THR A 47 7.11 11.41 13.14
C THR A 47 7.12 11.76 14.64
N LEU A 48 7.30 10.76 15.50
CA LEU A 48 7.40 11.01 16.95
C LEU A 48 8.59 11.89 17.31
N ALA A 49 9.70 11.77 16.59
CA ALA A 49 10.89 12.62 16.78
C ALA A 49 10.75 14.02 16.16
N GLY A 50 9.67 14.34 15.46
CA GLY A 50 9.45 15.63 14.81
C GLY A 50 10.28 15.87 13.55
N ARG A 51 10.87 14.79 12.97
CA ARG A 51 11.66 14.87 11.73
C ARG A 51 10.80 14.83 10.48
N THR A 52 9.62 14.22 10.54
CA THR A 52 8.65 14.18 9.46
C THR A 52 7.39 14.95 9.80
N LYS A 53 6.65 15.38 8.77
CA LYS A 53 5.38 16.10 8.90
C LYS A 53 4.32 15.42 8.04
N PRO A 54 3.66 14.35 8.53
CA PRO A 54 2.65 13.63 7.76
C PRO A 54 1.51 14.55 7.30
N ASN A 55 1.08 14.44 6.03
CA ASN A 55 -0.16 15.05 5.60
C ASN A 55 -1.33 14.23 6.17
N ARG A 56 -2.01 14.75 7.19
CA ARG A 56 -3.05 14.02 7.92
C ARG A 56 -4.21 13.54 7.04
N VAL A 57 -4.56 14.29 6.00
CA VAL A 57 -5.62 13.89 5.06
C VAL A 57 -5.21 12.60 4.32
N SER A 58 -4.02 12.59 3.72
CA SER A 58 -3.51 11.41 2.99
C SER A 58 -3.38 10.19 3.91
N TRP A 59 -2.75 10.35 5.07
CA TRP A 59 -2.49 9.23 6.00
C TRP A 59 -3.79 8.66 6.60
N PHE A 60 -4.78 9.52 6.87
CA PHE A 60 -6.11 9.07 7.29
C PHE A 60 -6.81 8.25 6.20
N LEU A 61 -6.80 8.71 4.96
CA LEU A 61 -7.46 8.03 3.85
C LEU A 61 -6.76 6.72 3.47
N TRP A 62 -5.44 6.69 3.54
CA TRP A 62 -4.67 5.45 3.36
C TRP A 62 -4.88 4.42 4.47
N ALA A 63 -5.26 4.85 5.67
CA ALA A 63 -5.70 3.95 6.73
C ALA A 63 -7.15 3.49 6.50
N LEU A 64 -8.04 4.41 6.17
CA LEU A 64 -9.48 4.16 6.08
C LEU A 64 -9.83 3.10 5.01
N ALA A 65 -9.31 3.26 3.80
CA ALA A 65 -9.67 2.39 2.67
C ALA A 65 -9.37 0.90 2.93
N PRO A 66 -8.16 0.48 3.35
CA PRO A 66 -7.88 -0.92 3.67
C PRO A 66 -8.68 -1.44 4.87
N LEU A 67 -8.90 -0.61 5.91
CA LEU A 67 -9.67 -1.04 7.09
C LEU A 67 -11.14 -1.28 6.75
N VAL A 68 -11.73 -0.45 5.89
CA VAL A 68 -13.09 -0.67 5.37
C VAL A 68 -13.12 -1.93 4.50
N SER A 69 -12.12 -2.15 3.62
CA SER A 69 -12.00 -3.39 2.84
C SER A 69 -11.91 -4.62 3.71
N LEU A 70 -11.14 -4.56 4.80
CA LEU A 70 -10.97 -5.66 5.73
C LEU A 70 -12.30 -5.98 6.44
N GLY A 71 -13.06 -4.97 6.84
CA GLY A 71 -14.40 -5.15 7.40
C GLY A 71 -15.35 -5.91 6.46
N ALA A 72 -15.30 -5.60 5.15
CA ALA A 72 -16.05 -6.33 4.14
C ALA A 72 -15.51 -7.77 3.92
N ALA A 73 -14.20 -7.98 4.02
CA ALA A 73 -13.58 -9.30 3.84
C ALA A 73 -13.98 -10.30 4.94
N PHE A 74 -14.27 -9.85 6.16
CA PHE A 74 -14.76 -10.71 7.24
C PHE A 74 -16.18 -11.26 7.02
N SER A 75 -16.94 -10.68 6.10
CA SER A 75 -18.28 -11.18 5.75
C SER A 75 -18.28 -12.25 4.65
N VAL A 76 -17.11 -12.52 4.05
CA VAL A 76 -16.87 -13.58 3.07
C VAL A 76 -15.61 -14.34 3.50
N ASP A 77 -15.53 -15.64 3.20
CA ASP A 77 -14.35 -16.47 3.54
C ASP A 77 -13.10 -16.03 2.74
N ALA A 78 -12.59 -14.85 3.09
CA ALA A 78 -11.43 -14.27 2.42
C ALA A 78 -10.13 -14.99 2.83
N ASP A 79 -9.18 -15.08 1.88
CA ASP A 79 -7.85 -15.62 2.14
C ASP A 79 -7.13 -14.86 3.26
N ILE A 80 -6.65 -15.59 4.27
CA ILE A 80 -5.99 -15.05 5.45
C ILE A 80 -4.74 -14.24 5.09
N TRP A 81 -3.96 -14.67 4.11
CA TRP A 81 -2.74 -13.99 3.69
C TRP A 81 -3.01 -12.64 3.04
N ALA A 82 -4.04 -12.59 2.19
CA ALA A 82 -4.51 -11.33 1.61
C ALA A 82 -5.04 -10.41 2.72
N SER A 83 -5.79 -10.94 3.67
CA SER A 83 -6.36 -10.18 4.80
C SER A 83 -5.28 -9.58 5.70
N VAL A 84 -4.22 -10.33 6.04
CA VAL A 84 -3.07 -9.82 6.81
C VAL A 84 -2.38 -8.65 6.10
N ARG A 85 -2.17 -8.75 4.79
CA ARG A 85 -1.55 -7.67 4.01
C ARG A 85 -2.42 -6.42 3.98
N VAL A 86 -3.73 -6.57 3.80
CA VAL A 86 -4.70 -5.47 3.84
C VAL A 86 -4.73 -4.82 5.23
N LEU A 87 -4.74 -5.63 6.30
CA LEU A 87 -4.67 -5.14 7.67
C LEU A 87 -3.44 -4.27 7.90
N VAL A 88 -2.25 -4.74 7.54
CA VAL A 88 -1.01 -3.97 7.68
C VAL A 88 -1.04 -2.71 6.82
N GLY A 89 -1.61 -2.80 5.60
CA GLY A 89 -1.82 -1.66 4.70
C GLY A 89 -2.69 -0.56 5.30
N GLY A 90 -3.60 -0.88 6.22
CA GLY A 90 -4.43 0.10 6.94
C GLY A 90 -3.82 0.53 8.28
N VAL A 91 -3.29 -0.42 9.05
CA VAL A 91 -2.74 -0.16 10.40
C VAL A 91 -1.50 0.74 10.33
N VAL A 92 -0.58 0.51 9.40
CA VAL A 92 0.64 1.33 9.27
C VAL A 92 0.31 2.81 9.02
N PRO A 93 -0.49 3.18 8.02
CA PRO A 93 -0.91 4.57 7.86
C PRO A 93 -1.71 5.11 9.06
N GLY A 94 -2.54 4.29 9.68
CA GLY A 94 -3.32 4.67 10.86
C GLY A 94 -2.45 5.05 12.04
N VAL A 95 -1.43 4.25 12.33
CA VAL A 95 -0.45 4.53 13.40
C VAL A 95 0.34 5.81 13.11
N ILE A 96 0.75 6.04 11.85
CA ILE A 96 1.44 7.28 11.44
C ILE A 96 0.51 8.48 11.57
N PHE A 97 -0.75 8.36 11.12
CA PHE A 97 -1.77 9.40 11.29
C PHE A 97 -1.93 9.77 12.77
N LEU A 98 -2.16 8.80 13.65
CA LEU A 98 -2.28 9.03 15.09
C LEU A 98 -0.99 9.60 15.67
N GLY A 99 0.16 9.05 15.30
CA GLY A 99 1.49 9.54 15.72
C GLY A 99 1.73 11.00 15.40
N SER A 100 1.12 11.52 14.33
CA SER A 100 1.25 12.93 13.92
C SER A 100 0.67 13.93 14.92
N PHE A 101 -0.14 13.49 15.89
CA PHE A 101 -0.72 14.34 16.92
C PHE A 101 0.15 14.45 18.16
N PHE A 102 1.10 13.54 18.38
CA PHE A 102 1.91 13.50 19.60
C PHE A 102 3.04 14.53 19.62
N ASN A 103 3.55 14.95 18.46
CA ASN A 103 4.63 15.94 18.40
C ASN A 103 4.22 17.14 17.54
N ARG A 104 4.20 18.34 18.16
CA ARG A 104 3.84 19.59 17.47
C ARG A 104 4.78 19.92 16.31
N LYS A 105 6.04 19.48 16.33
CA LYS A 105 7.00 19.65 15.22
C LYS A 105 6.61 18.85 13.98
N SER A 106 5.86 17.76 14.16
CA SER A 106 5.33 16.91 13.09
C SER A 106 4.02 17.43 12.49
N TYR A 107 3.58 18.63 12.88
CA TYR A 107 2.38 19.23 12.31
C TYR A 107 2.65 19.77 10.90
N TRP A 108 1.82 19.36 9.95
CA TRP A 108 1.71 19.92 8.61
C TRP A 108 0.43 20.75 8.51
N LYS A 109 0.55 22.01 8.09
CA LYS A 109 -0.63 22.89 7.91
C LYS A 109 -1.37 22.46 6.64
N LEU A 110 -2.57 21.93 6.81
CA LEU A 110 -3.43 21.53 5.70
C LEU A 110 -3.94 22.74 4.93
N THR A 111 -3.95 22.65 3.61
CA THR A 111 -4.46 23.66 2.69
C THR A 111 -5.89 23.32 2.26
N ARG A 112 -6.57 24.27 1.61
CA ARG A 112 -7.88 24.00 0.98
C ARG A 112 -7.79 22.92 -0.08
N PHE A 113 -6.65 22.83 -0.76
CA PHE A 113 -6.39 21.81 -1.77
C PHE A 113 -6.28 20.39 -1.15
N ASP A 114 -5.63 20.25 0.02
CA ASP A 114 -5.58 18.96 0.73
C ASP A 114 -6.98 18.47 1.06
N TRP A 115 -7.86 19.34 1.56
CA TRP A 115 -9.25 19.02 1.85
C TRP A 115 -10.07 18.68 0.60
N PHE A 116 -9.85 19.39 -0.51
CA PHE A 116 -10.50 19.08 -1.79
C PHE A 116 -10.10 17.69 -2.30
N CYS A 117 -8.82 17.36 -2.32
CA CYS A 117 -8.34 16.03 -2.67
C CYS A 117 -8.86 14.95 -1.71
N GLY A 118 -8.91 15.26 -0.42
CA GLY A 118 -9.52 14.39 0.59
C GLY A 118 -10.99 14.11 0.33
N GLY A 119 -11.76 15.12 -0.03
CA GLY A 119 -13.16 15.00 -0.42
C GLY A 119 -13.36 14.11 -1.66
N LEU A 120 -12.55 14.32 -2.71
CA LEU A 120 -12.57 13.46 -3.90
C LEU A 120 -12.23 12.01 -3.58
N SER A 121 -11.20 11.79 -2.75
CA SER A 121 -10.82 10.44 -2.31
C SER A 121 -11.95 9.77 -1.53
N LEU A 122 -12.55 10.48 -0.58
CA LEU A 122 -13.67 9.95 0.21
C LEU A 122 -14.89 9.65 -0.67
N THR A 123 -15.21 10.52 -1.62
CA THR A 123 -16.30 10.32 -2.59
C THR A 123 -16.04 9.05 -3.42
N ALA A 124 -14.82 8.86 -3.92
CA ALA A 124 -14.45 7.66 -4.66
C ALA A 124 -14.56 6.39 -3.80
N LEU A 125 -14.20 6.45 -2.49
CA LEU A 125 -14.37 5.34 -1.55
C LEU A 125 -15.85 5.03 -1.29
N LEU A 126 -16.72 6.03 -1.20
CA LEU A 126 -18.15 5.82 -1.03
C LEU A 126 -18.75 5.13 -2.28
N PHE A 127 -18.42 5.61 -3.47
CA PHE A 127 -18.87 4.96 -4.71
C PHE A 127 -18.29 3.55 -4.88
N TRP A 128 -17.06 3.31 -4.42
CA TRP A 128 -16.48 1.97 -4.40
C TRP A 128 -17.32 0.99 -3.57
N GLN A 129 -17.81 1.40 -2.41
CA GLN A 129 -18.70 0.56 -1.56
C GLN A 129 -20.03 0.23 -2.24
N LEU A 130 -20.51 1.11 -3.13
CA LEU A 130 -21.78 0.96 -3.84
C LEU A 130 -21.61 0.24 -5.20
N ALA A 131 -20.37 0.00 -5.63
CA ALA A 131 -20.09 -0.56 -6.95
C ALA A 131 -20.43 -2.06 -6.99
N SER A 132 -21.37 -2.43 -7.85
CA SER A 132 -21.73 -3.84 -8.10
C SER A 132 -20.75 -4.55 -9.05
N SER A 133 -19.99 -3.80 -9.84
CA SER A 133 -19.02 -4.33 -10.79
C SER A 133 -17.62 -4.35 -10.18
N PRO A 134 -16.91 -5.51 -10.17
CA PRO A 134 -15.52 -5.60 -9.68
C PRO A 134 -14.56 -4.65 -10.41
N LEU A 135 -14.76 -4.43 -11.71
CA LEU A 135 -13.96 -3.50 -12.49
C LEU A 135 -14.14 -2.06 -12.01
N ILE A 136 -15.39 -1.62 -11.84
CA ILE A 136 -15.70 -0.27 -11.35
C ILE A 136 -15.15 -0.10 -9.93
N ALA A 137 -15.34 -1.12 -9.08
CA ALA A 137 -14.85 -1.09 -7.71
C ALA A 137 -13.32 -0.89 -7.65
N VAL A 138 -12.54 -1.64 -8.42
CA VAL A 138 -11.08 -1.50 -8.41
C VAL A 138 -10.59 -0.17 -8.98
N LEU A 139 -11.26 0.37 -10.01
CA LEU A 139 -10.92 1.66 -10.58
C LEU A 139 -11.23 2.81 -9.60
N LEU A 140 -12.35 2.74 -8.88
CA LEU A 140 -12.68 3.71 -7.84
C LEU A 140 -11.71 3.65 -6.66
N ALA A 141 -11.29 2.44 -6.24
CA ALA A 141 -10.27 2.28 -5.20
C ALA A 141 -8.92 2.87 -5.63
N ALA A 142 -8.50 2.64 -6.88
CA ALA A 142 -7.28 3.22 -7.44
C ALA A 142 -7.37 4.76 -7.53
N ALA A 143 -8.53 5.30 -7.92
CA ALA A 143 -8.78 6.74 -7.96
C ALA A 143 -8.73 7.35 -6.55
N ALA A 144 -9.40 6.74 -5.56
CA ALA A 144 -9.38 7.17 -4.18
C ALA A 144 -7.96 7.23 -3.61
N ASN A 145 -7.15 6.18 -3.84
CA ASN A 145 -5.75 6.13 -3.43
C ASN A 145 -4.92 7.24 -4.11
N THR A 146 -5.15 7.49 -5.40
CA THR A 146 -4.46 8.53 -6.15
C THR A 146 -4.82 9.93 -5.65
N PHE A 147 -6.10 10.23 -5.41
CA PHE A 147 -6.51 11.50 -4.82
C PHE A 147 -5.91 11.73 -3.43
N ALA A 148 -5.82 10.69 -2.60
CA ALA A 148 -5.15 10.75 -1.31
C ALA A 148 -3.64 11.00 -1.44
N LEU A 149 -3.00 10.53 -2.53
CA LEU A 149 -1.57 10.68 -2.78
C LEU A 149 -1.19 12.12 -3.16
N ILE A 150 -2.01 12.81 -3.97
CA ILE A 150 -1.67 14.11 -4.56
C ILE A 150 -1.20 15.14 -3.54
N PRO A 151 -1.88 15.35 -2.39
CA PRO A 151 -1.42 16.31 -1.39
C PRO A 151 -0.04 15.99 -0.83
N THR A 152 0.21 14.71 -0.51
CA THR A 152 1.51 14.26 -0.01
C THR A 152 2.59 14.37 -1.08
N PHE A 153 2.27 14.10 -2.35
CA PHE A 153 3.19 14.28 -3.47
C PHE A 153 3.61 15.75 -3.63
N ILE A 154 2.65 16.68 -3.68
CA ILE A 154 2.95 18.12 -3.80
C ILE A 154 3.78 18.60 -2.63
N LYS A 155 3.47 18.13 -1.42
CA LYS A 155 4.26 18.42 -0.22
C LYS A 155 5.69 17.88 -0.35
N ALA A 156 5.86 16.61 -0.69
CA ALA A 156 7.16 15.97 -0.84
C ALA A 156 7.98 16.59 -1.99
N TRP A 157 7.32 16.99 -3.06
CA TRP A 157 7.97 17.73 -4.15
C TRP A 157 8.53 19.06 -3.68
N ASN A 158 7.78 19.79 -2.87
CA ASN A 158 8.21 21.11 -2.37
C ASN A 158 9.17 21.03 -1.18
N PHE A 159 8.96 20.06 -0.27
CA PHE A 159 9.63 19.93 1.02
C PHE A 159 10.04 18.46 1.29
N PRO A 160 10.93 17.86 0.45
CA PRO A 160 11.30 16.45 0.57
C PRO A 160 11.96 16.09 1.90
N GLU A 161 12.56 17.08 2.60
CA GLU A 161 13.12 16.92 3.94
C GLU A 161 12.09 16.63 5.04
N THR A 162 10.81 16.85 4.76
CA THR A 162 9.70 16.57 5.70
C THR A 162 9.16 15.15 5.58
N GLU A 163 9.80 14.30 4.76
CA GLU A 163 9.40 12.93 4.49
C GLU A 163 10.51 11.93 4.86
N THR A 164 10.15 10.77 5.36
CA THR A 164 11.06 9.64 5.54
C THR A 164 11.11 8.82 4.24
N ARG A 165 12.25 8.83 3.56
CA ARG A 165 12.43 8.19 2.25
C ARG A 165 12.19 6.68 2.30
N LEU A 166 12.56 6.03 3.40
CA LEU A 166 12.55 4.58 3.55
C LEU A 166 11.14 3.97 3.36
N ILE A 167 10.07 4.66 3.81
CA ILE A 167 8.72 4.14 3.62
C ILE A 167 8.36 4.04 2.14
N TYR A 168 8.76 5.02 1.33
CA TYR A 168 8.45 5.02 -0.11
C TYR A 168 9.27 4.00 -0.88
N ILE A 169 10.55 3.76 -0.49
CA ILE A 169 11.37 2.68 -1.03
C ILE A 169 10.70 1.34 -0.74
N ASN A 170 10.37 1.08 0.52
CA ASN A 170 9.80 -0.19 0.95
C ASN A 170 8.40 -0.41 0.38
N SER A 171 7.59 0.65 0.27
CA SER A 171 6.26 0.57 -0.36
C SER A 171 6.36 0.28 -1.85
N PHE A 172 7.30 0.90 -2.56
CA PHE A 172 7.54 0.61 -3.97
C PHE A 172 8.00 -0.84 -4.18
N LEU A 173 9.01 -1.28 -3.42
CA LEU A 173 9.49 -2.67 -3.47
C LEU A 173 8.38 -3.66 -3.12
N SER A 174 7.59 -3.38 -2.07
CA SER A 174 6.43 -4.19 -1.71
C SER A 174 5.41 -4.26 -2.85
N ALA A 175 5.15 -3.13 -3.53
CA ALA A 175 4.23 -3.10 -4.66
C ALA A 175 4.74 -3.92 -5.85
N VAL A 176 6.02 -3.82 -6.17
CA VAL A 176 6.67 -4.60 -7.25
C VAL A 176 6.66 -6.09 -6.94
N LEU A 177 7.00 -6.47 -5.70
CA LEU A 177 7.06 -7.88 -5.28
C LEU A 177 5.72 -8.62 -5.39
N ILE A 178 4.60 -7.92 -5.30
CA ILE A 178 3.27 -8.54 -5.41
C ILE A 178 2.82 -8.73 -6.87
N ILE A 179 3.43 -8.04 -7.83
CA ILE A 179 3.07 -8.16 -9.25
C ILE A 179 3.09 -9.62 -9.74
N PRO A 180 4.13 -10.43 -9.47
CA PRO A 180 4.15 -11.84 -9.91
C PRO A 180 3.10 -12.71 -9.23
N ALA A 181 2.55 -12.28 -8.09
CA ALA A 181 1.53 -13.03 -7.36
C ALA A 181 0.10 -12.79 -7.89
N ILE A 182 -0.07 -11.93 -8.90
CA ILE A 182 -1.38 -11.70 -9.53
C ILE A 182 -1.76 -12.94 -10.35
N PRO A 183 -2.80 -13.69 -9.95
CA PRO A 183 -3.08 -15.01 -10.55
C PRO A 183 -3.62 -14.90 -11.97
N VAL A 184 -4.39 -13.87 -12.26
CA VAL A 184 -5.00 -13.61 -13.58
C VAL A 184 -4.78 -12.16 -13.95
N TRP A 185 -4.04 -11.93 -15.04
CA TRP A 185 -3.76 -10.59 -15.54
C TRP A 185 -4.94 -10.03 -16.32
N ASN A 186 -5.71 -9.18 -15.65
CA ASN A 186 -6.75 -8.35 -16.23
C ASN A 186 -6.84 -7.03 -15.45
N ILE A 187 -7.59 -6.05 -15.95
CA ILE A 187 -7.70 -4.73 -15.34
C ILE A 187 -8.24 -4.84 -13.91
N ALA A 188 -9.25 -5.69 -13.67
CA ALA A 188 -9.85 -5.82 -12.34
C ALA A 188 -8.86 -6.35 -11.28
N ASN A 189 -7.92 -7.20 -11.66
CA ASN A 189 -6.93 -7.78 -10.72
C ASN A 189 -5.65 -6.96 -10.60
N SER A 190 -5.29 -6.16 -11.62
CA SER A 190 -3.99 -5.49 -11.69
C SER A 190 -4.03 -3.98 -11.49
N ALA A 191 -5.14 -3.29 -11.82
CA ALA A 191 -5.18 -1.83 -11.85
C ALA A 191 -4.82 -1.19 -10.51
N PHE A 192 -5.34 -1.70 -9.39
CA PHE A 192 -5.02 -1.15 -8.07
C PHE A 192 -3.53 -1.33 -7.72
N GLN A 193 -2.98 -2.52 -7.98
CA GLN A 193 -1.57 -2.81 -7.70
C GLN A 193 -0.63 -1.98 -8.57
N ILE A 194 -0.98 -1.80 -9.86
CA ILE A 194 -0.24 -0.91 -10.76
C ILE A 194 -0.32 0.54 -10.28
N SER A 195 -1.49 1.01 -9.84
CA SER A 195 -1.65 2.36 -9.30
C SER A 195 -0.80 2.60 -8.05
N LEU A 196 -0.68 1.60 -7.15
CA LEU A 196 0.20 1.65 -5.99
C LEU A 196 1.68 1.74 -6.40
N MET A 197 2.10 0.90 -7.34
CA MET A 197 3.47 0.90 -7.85
C MET A 197 3.83 2.25 -8.49
N LEU A 198 2.97 2.76 -9.38
CA LEU A 198 3.19 4.05 -10.03
C LEU A 198 3.18 5.20 -9.01
N GLY A 199 2.21 5.22 -8.11
CA GLY A 199 2.09 6.25 -7.08
C GLY A 199 3.30 6.29 -6.14
N THR A 200 3.76 5.13 -5.65
CA THR A 200 4.96 5.06 -4.81
C THR A 200 6.24 5.38 -5.60
N GLY A 201 6.31 5.02 -6.89
CA GLY A 201 7.40 5.40 -7.79
C GLY A 201 7.49 6.91 -7.97
N VAL A 202 6.36 7.58 -8.20
CA VAL A 202 6.28 9.04 -8.29
C VAL A 202 6.69 9.69 -6.96
N MET A 203 6.29 9.11 -5.82
CA MET A 203 6.74 9.58 -4.50
C MET A 203 8.25 9.44 -4.32
N LEU A 204 8.88 8.36 -4.82
CA LEU A 204 10.34 8.22 -4.79
C LEU A 204 11.03 9.35 -5.56
N VAL A 205 10.54 9.68 -6.75
CA VAL A 205 11.06 10.82 -7.51
C VAL A 205 10.93 12.12 -6.71
N ALA A 206 9.78 12.35 -6.06
CA ALA A 206 9.56 13.56 -5.26
C ALA A 206 10.51 13.66 -4.06
N VAL A 207 10.67 12.60 -3.26
CA VAL A 207 11.51 12.63 -2.05
C VAL A 207 13.01 12.64 -2.37
N TYR A 208 13.41 12.15 -3.55
CA TYR A 208 14.80 12.18 -4.02
C TYR A 208 15.09 13.33 -4.98
N ARG A 209 14.11 14.18 -5.31
CA ARG A 209 14.21 15.26 -6.30
C ARG A 209 15.48 16.09 -6.14
N LYS A 210 15.81 16.54 -4.91
CA LYS A 210 17.01 17.33 -4.65
C LYS A 210 18.30 16.55 -4.95
N SER A 211 18.34 15.26 -4.64
CA SER A 211 19.49 14.38 -4.91
C SER A 211 19.62 14.07 -6.41
N LEU A 212 18.52 14.08 -7.15
CA LEU A 212 18.49 13.89 -8.60
C LEU A 212 18.76 15.19 -9.39
N GLY A 213 19.01 16.30 -8.71
CA GLY A 213 19.26 17.59 -9.36
C GLY A 213 18.05 18.20 -10.07
N ILE A 214 16.84 17.68 -9.84
CA ILE A 214 15.62 18.17 -10.46
C ILE A 214 15.21 19.48 -9.81
N LYS A 215 15.21 20.57 -10.60
CA LYS A 215 14.83 21.90 -10.12
C LYS A 215 13.32 21.99 -9.84
N LYS A 216 12.96 22.86 -8.92
CA LYS A 216 11.56 23.17 -8.63
C LYS A 216 11.02 24.06 -9.77
N THR A 217 10.12 23.50 -10.59
CA THR A 217 9.51 24.22 -11.74
C THR A 217 8.03 24.57 -11.49
N ILE A 218 7.59 24.51 -10.21
CA ILE A 218 6.19 24.80 -9.83
C ILE A 218 6.18 25.78 -8.68
#